data_983d7214022312257eefd2e8a85caee9
#
_entry.id   983d7214022312257eefd2e8a85caee9
#
_cell.length_a   1.000
_cell.length_b   1.000
_cell.length_c   1.000
_cell.angle_alpha   90.00
_cell.angle_beta   90.00
_cell.angle_gamma   90.00
#
_symmetry.space_group_name_H-M   'P 1'
#
loop_
_entity.id
_entity.type
_entity.pdbx_description
1 polymer ?
#
loop_
_entity_poly.entity_id
_entity_poly.type
_entity_poly.pdbx_seq_one_letter_code
_entity_poly.pdbx_strand_id
1 'polypeptide(L)'
;MRPIIINGRFLLHRTTGVERYAREIIAELDKAIPAGSITMAVPPEIENVPVYQNIKVIKTGKFKNRLWEHISFPWYVHKQKGISLNLCNVAPLPSPGIVCIHDVKIKATPQYFSKKFRLWYEILFGNATKRAKKIITVSEFSKSEIVKYFKVDPDNITVI
;
A
#
# COMPACT_ATOMS: atom_id res chain seq x y z
N MET A 1 -5.55 4.91 20.16
CA MET A 1 -4.78 4.88 18.88
C MET A 1 -5.70 4.37 17.78
N ARG A 2 -5.61 4.86 16.53
CA ARG A 2 -6.43 4.34 15.41
C ARG A 2 -5.85 3.00 14.94
N PRO A 3 -6.68 1.97 14.69
CA PRO A 3 -6.18 0.67 14.24
C PRO A 3 -5.52 0.78 12.85
N ILE A 4 -4.42 0.05 12.66
CA ILE A 4 -3.75 -0.09 11.37
C ILE A 4 -4.37 -1.27 10.62
N ILE A 5 -4.70 -1.06 9.35
CA ILE A 5 -5.29 -2.08 8.48
C ILE A 5 -4.45 -2.23 7.23
N ILE A 6 -3.80 -3.38 7.10
CA ILE A 6 -2.94 -3.71 5.96
C ILE A 6 -3.81 -4.03 4.75
N ASN A 7 -3.46 -3.46 3.60
CA ASN A 7 -4.03 -3.81 2.30
C ASN A 7 -3.40 -5.12 1.80
N GLY A 8 -4.12 -6.22 1.92
CA GLY A 8 -3.66 -7.55 1.53
C GLY A 8 -3.89 -7.91 0.05
N ARG A 9 -4.29 -6.95 -0.82
CA ARG A 9 -4.52 -7.21 -2.23
C ARG A 9 -3.29 -7.76 -2.97
N PHE A 10 -2.09 -7.40 -2.53
CA PHE A 10 -0.83 -7.89 -3.14
C PHE A 10 -0.72 -9.41 -3.16
N LEU A 11 -1.45 -10.12 -2.29
CA LEU A 11 -1.48 -11.59 -2.26
C LEU A 11 -2.12 -12.20 -3.53
N LEU A 12 -2.88 -11.43 -4.31
CA LEU A 12 -3.40 -11.84 -5.62
C LEU A 12 -2.34 -11.84 -6.73
N HIS A 13 -1.23 -11.17 -6.50
CA HIS A 13 -0.21 -10.99 -7.52
C HIS A 13 0.88 -12.06 -7.40
N ARG A 14 1.51 -12.37 -8.55
CA ARG A 14 2.76 -13.13 -8.54
C ARG A 14 3.79 -12.37 -7.70
N THR A 15 4.53 -13.10 -6.89
CA THR A 15 5.57 -12.49 -6.04
C THR A 15 6.72 -11.95 -6.90
N THR A 16 6.81 -10.62 -6.95
CA THR A 16 7.96 -9.87 -7.48
C THR A 16 8.73 -9.23 -6.31
N GLY A 17 9.68 -8.35 -6.57
CA GLY A 17 10.43 -7.66 -5.50
C GLY A 17 9.53 -6.87 -4.54
N VAL A 18 8.50 -6.21 -5.07
CA VAL A 18 7.57 -5.40 -4.28
C VAL A 18 6.68 -6.26 -3.38
N GLU A 19 6.10 -7.33 -3.90
CA GLU A 19 5.29 -8.26 -3.10
C GLU A 19 6.14 -9.03 -2.09
N ARG A 20 7.39 -9.37 -2.42
CA ARG A 20 8.33 -9.98 -1.48
C ARG A 20 8.64 -9.04 -0.33
N TYR A 21 8.97 -7.78 -0.62
CA TYR A 21 9.18 -6.76 0.40
C TYR A 21 7.98 -6.67 1.35
N ALA A 22 6.76 -6.60 0.81
CA ALA A 22 5.55 -6.53 1.64
C ALA A 22 5.41 -7.75 2.56
N ARG A 23 5.71 -8.97 2.06
CA ARG A 23 5.65 -10.21 2.85
C ARG A 23 6.68 -10.21 3.98
N GLU A 24 7.91 -9.83 3.71
CA GLU A 24 9.00 -9.78 4.71
C GLU A 24 8.68 -8.73 5.80
N ILE A 25 8.29 -7.52 5.39
CA ILE A 25 7.90 -6.47 6.36
C ILE A 25 6.73 -6.92 7.24
N ILE A 26 5.73 -7.58 6.68
CA ILE A 26 4.58 -8.06 7.45
C ILE A 26 5.00 -9.20 8.40
N ALA A 27 5.89 -10.09 7.97
CA ALA A 27 6.39 -11.17 8.83
C ALA A 27 7.20 -10.63 10.03
N GLU A 28 8.05 -9.62 9.82
CA GLU A 28 8.77 -8.96 10.91
C GLU A 28 7.82 -8.16 11.81
N LEU A 29 6.86 -7.46 11.22
CA LEU A 29 5.85 -6.72 11.96
C LEU A 29 5.01 -7.64 12.86
N ASP A 30 4.64 -8.84 12.37
CA ASP A 30 3.89 -9.84 13.13
C ASP A 30 4.63 -10.28 14.41
N LYS A 31 5.97 -10.39 14.35
CA LYS A 31 6.80 -10.73 15.52
C LYS A 31 6.90 -9.58 16.53
N ALA A 32 6.83 -8.33 16.05
CA ALA A 32 7.12 -7.14 16.84
C ALA A 32 5.89 -6.54 17.55
N ILE A 33 4.66 -6.94 17.19
CA ILE A 33 3.44 -6.30 17.68
C ILE A 33 2.66 -7.19 18.65
N PRO A 34 1.85 -6.60 19.56
CA PRO A 34 0.91 -7.36 20.38
C PRO A 34 -0.19 -7.99 19.51
N ALA A 35 -0.69 -9.14 19.96
CA ALA A 35 -1.74 -9.89 19.28
C ALA A 35 -3.00 -9.03 19.01
N GLY A 36 -3.46 -9.06 17.76
CA GLY A 36 -4.68 -8.37 17.32
C GLY A 36 -4.57 -6.85 17.18
N SER A 37 -3.39 -6.25 17.40
CA SER A 37 -3.19 -4.79 17.26
C SER A 37 -3.27 -4.31 15.81
N ILE A 38 -2.98 -5.17 14.85
CA ILE A 38 -3.06 -4.91 13.40
C ILE A 38 -3.98 -5.93 12.74
N THR A 39 -4.74 -5.48 11.76
CA THR A 39 -5.57 -6.35 10.91
C THR A 39 -5.08 -6.27 9.47
N MET A 40 -4.96 -7.42 8.80
CA MET A 40 -4.81 -7.48 7.34
C MET A 40 -6.17 -7.77 6.72
N ALA A 41 -6.65 -6.85 5.90
CA ALA A 41 -7.85 -7.08 5.09
C ALA A 41 -7.46 -7.63 3.73
N VAL A 42 -8.10 -8.71 3.31
CA VAL A 42 -7.84 -9.36 2.02
C VAL A 42 -9.11 -9.45 1.17
N PRO A 43 -8.99 -9.43 -0.17
CA PRO A 43 -10.11 -9.63 -1.08
C PRO A 43 -10.74 -11.02 -0.92
N PRO A 44 -12.04 -11.17 -1.24
CA PRO A 44 -12.75 -12.46 -1.06
C PRO A 44 -12.22 -13.58 -1.95
N GLU A 45 -11.62 -13.26 -3.11
CA GLU A 45 -11.09 -14.24 -4.05
C GLU A 45 -9.76 -14.88 -3.63
N ILE A 46 -9.12 -14.44 -2.56
CA ILE A 46 -7.90 -15.11 -2.06
C ILE A 46 -8.30 -16.46 -1.45
N GLU A 47 -7.76 -17.54 -2.01
CA GLU A 47 -8.00 -18.90 -1.53
C GLU A 47 -7.11 -19.23 -0.34
N ASN A 48 -5.80 -19.04 -0.49
CA ASN A 48 -4.81 -19.34 0.54
C ASN A 48 -4.52 -18.09 1.38
N VAL A 49 -5.28 -17.94 2.45
CA VAL A 49 -5.10 -16.83 3.39
C VAL A 49 -3.91 -17.13 4.29
N PRO A 50 -2.89 -16.25 4.37
CA PRO A 50 -1.77 -16.47 5.27
C PRO A 50 -2.21 -16.44 6.73
N VAL A 51 -1.54 -17.25 7.56
CA VAL A 51 -1.75 -17.27 9.01
C VAL A 51 -0.57 -16.57 9.67
N TYR A 52 -0.86 -15.63 10.56
CA TYR A 52 0.11 -14.91 11.38
C TYR A 52 -0.17 -15.16 12.85
N GLN A 53 0.80 -14.93 13.74
CA GLN A 53 0.64 -15.10 15.18
C GLN A 53 -0.16 -13.95 15.81
N ASN A 54 0.16 -12.73 15.41
CA ASN A 54 -0.35 -11.50 16.05
C ASN A 54 -1.21 -10.64 15.11
N ILE A 55 -1.05 -10.78 13.78
CA ILE A 55 -1.85 -10.05 12.79
C ILE A 55 -3.12 -10.85 12.47
N LYS A 56 -4.29 -10.26 12.73
CA LYS A 56 -5.57 -10.84 12.33
C LYS A 56 -5.79 -10.69 10.82
N VAL A 57 -5.99 -11.78 10.09
CA VAL A 57 -6.33 -11.73 8.66
C VAL A 57 -7.82 -11.94 8.47
N ILE A 58 -8.46 -11.08 7.66
CA ILE A 58 -9.89 -11.15 7.39
C ILE A 58 -10.17 -10.98 5.90
N LYS A 59 -11.08 -11.79 5.36
CA LYS A 59 -11.70 -11.55 4.04
C LYS A 59 -12.79 -10.49 4.19
N THR A 60 -12.81 -9.48 3.31
CA THR A 60 -13.82 -8.43 3.40
C THR A 60 -14.23 -7.89 2.03
N GLY A 61 -15.43 -7.32 1.97
CA GLY A 61 -15.99 -6.72 0.76
C GLY A 61 -16.59 -7.71 -0.21
N LYS A 62 -17.32 -7.17 -1.22
CA LYS A 62 -17.99 -7.96 -2.26
C LYS A 62 -17.32 -7.82 -3.63
N PHE A 63 -16.58 -6.76 -3.83
CA PHE A 63 -15.87 -6.51 -5.10
C PHE A 63 -14.56 -7.29 -5.16
N LYS A 64 -14.01 -7.39 -6.38
CA LYS A 64 -12.76 -8.10 -6.70
C LYS A 64 -11.72 -7.12 -7.28
N ASN A 65 -10.47 -7.52 -7.30
CA ASN A 65 -9.37 -6.81 -7.95
C ASN A 65 -9.28 -5.32 -7.58
N ARG A 66 -9.18 -4.42 -8.59
CA ARG A 66 -9.05 -2.97 -8.38
C ARG A 66 -10.28 -2.34 -7.72
N LEU A 67 -11.49 -2.85 -8.01
CA LEU A 67 -12.71 -2.35 -7.37
C LEU A 67 -12.70 -2.64 -5.87
N TRP A 68 -12.19 -3.79 -5.47
CA TRP A 68 -12.00 -4.08 -4.05
C TRP A 68 -11.08 -3.04 -3.38
N GLU A 69 -9.93 -2.76 -4.01
CA GLU A 69 -8.93 -1.83 -3.47
C GLU A 69 -9.43 -0.39 -3.34
N HIS A 70 -10.25 0.07 -4.28
CA HIS A 70 -10.71 1.46 -4.28
C HIS A 70 -12.09 1.68 -3.66
N ILE A 71 -12.86 0.63 -3.40
CA ILE A 71 -14.23 0.70 -2.84
C ILE A 71 -14.34 -0.12 -1.56
N SER A 72 -14.18 -1.45 -1.61
CA SER A 72 -14.42 -2.33 -0.45
C SER A 72 -13.43 -2.08 0.68
N PHE A 73 -12.14 -2.03 0.34
CA PHE A 73 -11.09 -1.86 1.33
C PHE A 73 -11.16 -0.50 2.06
N PRO A 74 -11.23 0.67 1.39
CA PRO A 74 -11.34 1.95 2.08
C PRO A 74 -12.66 2.09 2.86
N TRP A 75 -13.76 1.50 2.39
CA TRP A 75 -15.00 1.44 3.16
C TRP A 75 -14.81 0.65 4.46
N TYR A 76 -14.16 -0.51 4.40
CA TYR A 76 -13.84 -1.30 5.59
C TYR A 76 -12.93 -0.51 6.55
N VAL A 77 -11.86 0.11 6.05
CA VAL A 77 -10.96 0.96 6.85
C VAL A 77 -11.73 2.09 7.55
N HIS A 78 -12.63 2.75 6.82
CA HIS A 78 -13.48 3.81 7.38
C HIS A 78 -14.41 3.29 8.49
N LYS A 79 -15.08 2.16 8.26
CA LYS A 79 -15.96 1.51 9.26
C LYS A 79 -15.21 1.16 10.55
N GLN A 80 -13.96 0.73 10.44
CA GLN A 80 -13.10 0.45 11.58
C GLN A 80 -12.47 1.71 12.20
N LYS A 81 -12.74 2.91 11.67
CA LYS A 81 -12.06 4.16 12.03
C LYS A 81 -10.53 4.05 11.96
N GLY A 82 -10.03 3.20 11.07
CA GLY A 82 -8.63 2.81 10.95
C GLY A 82 -7.79 3.74 10.07
N ILE A 83 -6.54 3.32 9.87
CA ILE A 83 -5.59 3.89 8.89
C ILE A 83 -5.12 2.73 8.01
N SER A 84 -5.20 2.88 6.70
CA SER A 84 -4.67 1.87 5.78
C SER A 84 -3.14 1.90 5.71
N LEU A 85 -2.54 0.70 5.64
CA LEU A 85 -1.12 0.50 5.34
C LEU A 85 -1.02 -0.24 3.99
N ASN A 86 -0.39 0.42 3.01
CA ASN A 86 -0.29 -0.03 1.62
C ASN A 86 1.19 -0.18 1.26
N LEU A 87 1.67 -1.41 1.11
CA LEU A 87 3.10 -1.73 0.99
C LEU A 87 3.58 -1.93 -0.46
N CYS A 88 2.68 -1.84 -1.46
CA CYS A 88 2.98 -2.20 -2.86
C CYS A 88 2.66 -1.08 -3.86
N ASN A 89 3.26 0.10 -3.72
CA ASN A 89 3.15 1.25 -4.62
C ASN A 89 1.73 1.83 -4.80
N VAL A 90 0.69 1.06 -4.58
CA VAL A 90 -0.70 1.44 -4.82
C VAL A 90 -1.45 1.60 -3.50
N ALA A 91 -2.22 2.66 -3.40
CA ALA A 91 -3.10 2.94 -2.27
C ALA A 91 -4.50 3.31 -2.75
N PRO A 92 -5.54 3.13 -1.91
CA PRO A 92 -6.90 3.53 -2.25
C PRO A 92 -7.01 5.02 -2.56
N LEU A 93 -7.64 5.36 -3.68
CA LEU A 93 -7.85 6.77 -4.07
C LEU A 93 -8.61 7.59 -3.02
N PRO A 94 -9.69 7.08 -2.39
CA PRO A 94 -10.45 7.86 -1.41
C PRO A 94 -9.67 8.17 -0.13
N SER A 95 -8.81 7.24 0.32
CA SER A 95 -8.09 7.36 1.59
C SER A 95 -6.78 6.57 1.55
N PRO A 96 -5.69 7.13 1.04
CA PRO A 96 -4.43 6.42 0.84
C PRO A 96 -3.73 6.00 2.14
N GLY A 97 -4.04 6.62 3.29
CA GLY A 97 -3.46 6.25 4.58
C GLY A 97 -1.94 6.37 4.62
N ILE A 98 -1.24 5.27 4.96
CA ILE A 98 0.22 5.14 4.87
C ILE A 98 0.53 4.35 3.59
N VAL A 99 1.46 4.84 2.77
CA VAL A 99 1.80 4.20 1.49
C VAL A 99 3.30 4.04 1.34
N CYS A 100 3.73 2.83 0.97
CA CYS A 100 5.10 2.57 0.55
C CYS A 100 5.19 2.77 -0.97
N ILE A 101 6.02 3.72 -1.41
CA ILE A 101 6.37 3.97 -2.80
C ILE A 101 7.82 3.51 -2.99
N HIS A 102 8.01 2.39 -3.70
CA HIS A 102 9.33 1.79 -3.89
C HIS A 102 10.18 2.58 -4.88
N ASP A 103 9.56 3.00 -5.98
CA ASP A 103 10.20 3.80 -7.02
C ASP A 103 9.16 4.64 -7.79
N VAL A 104 9.68 5.60 -8.54
CA VAL A 104 8.90 6.41 -9.48
C VAL A 104 9.42 6.26 -10.92
N LYS A 105 9.91 5.06 -11.25
CA LYS A 105 10.50 4.71 -12.54
C LYS A 105 9.62 5.11 -13.73
N ILE A 106 8.31 5.05 -13.55
CA ILE A 106 7.33 5.47 -14.55
C ILE A 106 7.46 6.96 -14.94
N LYS A 107 7.96 7.80 -14.02
CA LYS A 107 8.28 9.22 -14.29
C LYS A 107 9.70 9.40 -14.81
N ALA A 108 10.65 8.63 -14.27
CA ALA A 108 12.06 8.73 -14.64
C ALA A 108 12.33 8.19 -16.05
N THR A 109 11.64 7.12 -16.47
CA THR A 109 11.84 6.48 -17.78
C THR A 109 10.50 6.19 -18.48
N PRO A 110 9.72 7.23 -18.83
CA PRO A 110 8.35 7.10 -19.33
C PRO A 110 8.24 6.36 -20.66
N GLN A 111 9.30 6.31 -21.45
CA GLN A 111 9.33 5.66 -22.77
C GLN A 111 9.09 4.13 -22.70
N TYR A 112 9.35 3.51 -21.57
CA TYR A 112 9.14 2.06 -21.37
C TYR A 112 7.72 1.67 -20.96
N PHE A 113 6.82 2.65 -20.81
CA PHE A 113 5.45 2.42 -20.31
C PHE A 113 4.41 2.96 -21.28
N SER A 114 3.30 2.24 -21.44
CA SER A 114 2.19 2.72 -22.27
C SER A 114 1.57 4.01 -21.71
N LYS A 115 1.01 4.85 -22.58
CA LYS A 115 0.37 6.13 -22.18
C LYS A 115 -0.74 5.92 -21.15
N LYS A 116 -1.58 4.87 -21.30
CA LYS A 116 -2.65 4.54 -20.35
C LYS A 116 -2.11 4.16 -18.98
N PHE A 117 -1.05 3.36 -18.94
CA PHE A 117 -0.39 2.94 -17.72
C PHE A 117 0.23 4.14 -16.98
N ARG A 118 0.94 5.00 -17.71
CA ARG A 118 1.52 6.25 -17.17
C ARG A 118 0.47 7.16 -16.55
N LEU A 119 -0.62 7.42 -17.27
CA LEU A 119 -1.72 8.27 -16.78
C LEU A 119 -2.34 7.69 -15.51
N TRP A 120 -2.58 6.38 -15.48
CA TRP A 120 -3.14 5.73 -14.29
C TRP A 120 -2.21 5.85 -13.07
N TYR A 121 -0.93 5.57 -13.23
CA TYR A 121 0.03 5.70 -12.14
C TYR A 121 0.27 7.15 -11.72
N GLU A 122 0.17 8.09 -12.64
CA GLU A 122 0.23 9.52 -12.31
C GLU A 122 -0.92 9.95 -11.40
N ILE A 123 -2.13 9.44 -11.66
CA ILE A 123 -3.30 9.66 -10.79
C ILE A 123 -3.06 9.02 -9.42
N LEU A 124 -2.61 7.77 -9.38
CA LEU A 124 -2.38 7.04 -8.13
C LEU A 124 -1.29 7.69 -7.27
N PHE A 125 -0.12 7.96 -7.84
CA PHE A 125 0.99 8.57 -7.11
C PHE A 125 0.71 10.03 -6.76
N GLY A 126 0.12 10.79 -7.68
CA GLY A 126 -0.28 12.17 -7.42
C GLY A 126 -1.32 12.28 -6.29
N ASN A 127 -2.25 11.32 -6.21
CA ASN A 127 -3.20 11.25 -5.10
C ASN A 127 -2.51 10.82 -3.80
N ALA A 128 -1.68 9.77 -3.85
CA ALA A 128 -0.97 9.26 -2.67
C ALA A 128 -0.04 10.34 -2.09
N THR A 129 0.78 10.98 -2.92
CA THR A 129 1.74 12.00 -2.48
C THR A 129 1.09 13.25 -1.88
N LYS A 130 -0.12 13.59 -2.32
CA LYS A 130 -0.86 14.77 -1.80
C LYS A 130 -1.69 14.45 -0.55
N ARG A 131 -2.15 13.21 -0.37
CA ARG A 131 -3.18 12.87 0.62
C ARG A 131 -2.78 11.78 1.60
N ALA A 132 -1.65 11.10 1.39
CA ALA A 132 -1.17 10.11 2.36
C ALA A 132 -0.86 10.79 3.69
N LYS A 133 -1.13 10.05 4.77
CA LYS A 133 -0.74 10.48 6.13
C LYS A 133 0.77 10.40 6.33
N LYS A 134 1.39 9.44 5.68
CA LYS A 134 2.85 9.25 5.65
C LYS A 134 3.21 8.45 4.40
N ILE A 135 4.35 8.78 3.82
CA ILE A 135 4.96 8.03 2.73
C ILE A 135 6.15 7.27 3.30
N ILE A 136 6.29 6.01 2.91
CA ILE A 136 7.45 5.18 3.21
C ILE A 136 8.14 4.89 1.89
N THR A 137 9.46 4.79 1.90
CA THR A 137 10.23 4.36 0.73
C THR A 137 11.45 3.53 1.16
N VAL A 138 12.08 2.87 0.19
CA VAL A 138 13.12 1.84 0.44
C VAL A 138 14.55 2.37 0.34
N SER A 139 14.74 3.64 -0.03
CA SER A 139 16.08 4.23 -0.13
C SER A 139 16.03 5.75 -0.20
N GLU A 140 17.14 6.41 0.16
CA GLU A 140 17.29 7.87 -0.01
C GLU A 140 17.22 8.28 -1.48
N PHE A 141 17.68 7.43 -2.41
CA PHE A 141 17.52 7.65 -3.83
C PHE A 141 16.05 7.70 -4.22
N SER A 142 15.24 6.71 -3.82
CA SER A 142 13.80 6.73 -4.10
C SER A 142 13.11 7.93 -3.45
N LYS A 143 13.51 8.33 -2.23
CA LYS A 143 13.03 9.55 -1.56
C LYS A 143 13.31 10.79 -2.41
N SER A 144 14.56 10.97 -2.87
CA SER A 144 14.93 12.12 -3.70
C SER A 144 14.13 12.19 -5.01
N GLU A 145 13.89 11.04 -5.65
CA GLU A 145 13.08 10.97 -6.88
C GLU A 145 11.59 11.28 -6.61
N ILE A 146 11.02 10.81 -5.49
CA ILE A 146 9.64 11.16 -5.09
C ILE A 146 9.51 12.67 -4.87
N VAL A 147 10.45 13.27 -4.12
CA VAL A 147 10.49 14.73 -3.90
C VAL A 147 10.58 15.48 -5.22
N LYS A 148 11.52 15.09 -6.10
CA LYS A 148 11.76 15.72 -7.39
C LYS A 148 10.52 15.71 -8.30
N TYR A 149 9.86 14.56 -8.46
CA TYR A 149 8.78 14.41 -9.43
C TYR A 149 7.41 14.82 -8.90
N PHE A 150 7.17 14.70 -7.59
CA PHE A 150 5.86 14.98 -6.99
C PHE A 150 5.85 16.18 -6.05
N LYS A 151 7.00 16.82 -5.82
CA LYS A 151 7.15 18.01 -4.96
C LYS A 151 6.59 17.81 -3.55
N VAL A 152 6.82 16.62 -3.01
CA VAL A 152 6.43 16.25 -1.64
C VAL A 152 7.44 16.83 -0.66
N ASP A 153 6.95 17.27 0.49
CA ASP A 153 7.81 17.65 1.61
C ASP A 153 8.65 16.42 2.05
N PRO A 154 10.00 16.51 2.04
CA PRO A 154 10.87 15.42 2.47
C PRO A 154 10.57 14.87 3.87
N ASP A 155 10.04 15.71 4.78
CA ASP A 155 9.69 15.32 6.15
C ASP A 155 8.46 14.40 6.20
N ASN A 156 7.66 14.38 5.13
CA ASN A 156 6.56 13.44 4.97
C ASN A 156 7.00 12.05 4.48
N ILE A 157 8.29 11.87 4.13
CA ILE A 157 8.83 10.62 3.60
C ILE A 157 9.81 10.02 4.58
N THR A 158 9.55 8.78 5.00
CA THR A 158 10.47 7.98 5.82
C THR A 158 11.10 6.89 4.97
N VAL A 159 12.42 6.75 5.06
CA VAL A 159 13.17 5.63 4.45
C VAL A 159 13.28 4.51 5.47
N ILE A 160 12.98 3.29 5.06
CA ILE A 160 13.11 2.06 5.86
C ILE A 160 13.73 0.94 5.02
#